data_41c4d72fa23283f8867e551c40a1ed74
#
_entry.id   41c4d72fa23283f8867e551c40a1ed74
#
_cell.length_a   1.000
_cell.length_b   1.000
_cell.length_c   1.000
_cell.angle_alpha   90.00
_cell.angle_beta   90.00
_cell.angle_gamma   90.00
#
_symmetry.space_group_name_H-M   'P 1'
#
loop_
_entity.id
_entity.type
_entity.pdbx_description
1 polymer ?
#
loop_
_entity_poly.entity_id
_entity_poly.type
_entity_poly.pdbx_seq_one_letter_code
_entity_poly.pdbx_strand_id
1 'polypeptide(L)' 'MAHWIDIAFCVGCNYQPRAASLAATLREAYPDATVTLTPTGGGRFELSVDGTLVFSKEALGRHLVPGEALALLTRQLSH' A
#
# COMPACT_ATOMS: atom_id res chain seq x y z
N MET A 1 -18.96 -2.99 3.48
CA MET A 1 -18.56 -1.59 3.31
C MET A 1 -17.28 -1.49 2.51
N ALA A 2 -17.22 -0.52 1.61
CA ALA A 2 -16.01 -0.29 0.83
C ALA A 2 -14.94 0.33 1.70
N HIS A 3 -13.69 -0.09 1.51
CA HIS A 3 -12.53 0.47 2.18
C HIS A 3 -11.72 1.30 1.20
N TRP A 4 -10.97 2.24 1.74
CA TRP A 4 -10.04 3.04 0.96
C TRP A 4 -8.62 2.62 1.30
N ILE A 5 -7.90 2.15 0.29
CA ILE A 5 -6.52 1.73 0.40
C ILE A 5 -5.67 2.70 -0.40
N ASP A 6 -4.67 3.31 0.22
CA ASP A 6 -3.79 4.25 -0.45
C ASP A 6 -2.35 3.78 -0.41
N ILE A 7 -1.66 3.90 -1.56
CA ILE A 7 -0.24 3.60 -1.68
C ILE A 7 0.47 4.90 -2.02
N ALA A 8 1.24 5.44 -1.06
CA ALA A 8 2.07 6.62 -1.27
C ALA A 8 3.48 6.16 -1.66
N PHE A 9 3.99 6.64 -2.79
CA PHE A 9 5.26 6.14 -3.32
C PHE A 9 6.13 7.27 -3.84
N CYS A 10 7.45 7.09 -3.73
CA CYS A 10 8.42 8.06 -4.23
C CYS A 10 8.56 7.95 -5.75
N VAL A 11 8.25 9.04 -6.46
CA VAL A 11 8.37 9.08 -7.92
C VAL A 11 9.84 9.07 -8.35
N GLY A 12 10.67 9.89 -7.70
CA GLY A 12 12.07 10.02 -8.04
C GLY A 12 12.90 8.77 -7.73
N CYS A 13 12.36 7.83 -6.96
CA CYS A 13 13.05 6.59 -6.60
C CYS A 13 12.68 5.42 -7.53
N ASN A 14 11.89 5.68 -8.57
CA ASN A 14 11.41 4.66 -9.50
C ASN A 14 10.56 3.58 -8.80
N TYR A 15 9.75 3.98 -7.81
CA TYR A 15 8.88 3.05 -7.09
C TYR A 15 7.52 2.86 -7.77
N GLN A 16 7.27 3.56 -8.87
CA GLN A 16 5.98 3.47 -9.55
C GLN A 16 5.63 2.05 -10.01
N PRO A 17 6.55 1.28 -10.65
CA PRO A 17 6.22 -0.09 -11.02
C PRO A 17 5.86 -0.96 -9.82
N ARG A 18 6.56 -0.78 -8.71
CA ARG A 18 6.30 -1.50 -7.47
C ARG A 18 4.92 -1.13 -6.92
N ALA A 19 4.59 0.15 -6.91
CA ALA A 19 3.29 0.63 -6.43
C ALA A 19 2.15 0.14 -7.33
N ALA A 20 2.34 0.19 -8.65
CA ALA A 20 1.34 -0.27 -9.61
C ALA A 20 1.07 -1.77 -9.47
N SER A 21 2.12 -2.55 -9.28
CA SER A 21 2.01 -3.99 -9.08
C SER A 21 1.24 -4.31 -7.79
N LEU A 22 1.55 -3.60 -6.71
CA LEU A 22 0.84 -3.76 -5.45
C LEU A 22 -0.62 -3.37 -5.58
N ALA A 23 -0.90 -2.25 -6.25
CA ALA A 23 -2.28 -1.81 -6.48
C ALA A 23 -3.09 -2.86 -7.23
N ALA A 24 -2.51 -3.48 -8.26
CA ALA A 24 -3.18 -4.52 -9.03
C ALA A 24 -3.53 -5.72 -8.14
N THR A 25 -2.59 -6.15 -7.31
CA THR A 25 -2.81 -7.25 -6.36
C THR A 25 -3.93 -6.92 -5.38
N LEU A 26 -3.94 -5.70 -4.84
CA LEU A 26 -4.95 -5.29 -3.86
C LEU A 26 -6.34 -5.13 -4.49
N ARG A 27 -6.41 -4.61 -5.71
CA ARG A 27 -7.69 -4.50 -6.43
C ARG A 27 -8.29 -5.87 -6.72
N GLU A 28 -7.44 -6.84 -6.99
CA GLU A 28 -7.88 -8.21 -7.24
C GLU A 28 -8.36 -8.88 -5.95
N ALA A 29 -7.65 -8.68 -4.85
CA ALA A 29 -7.99 -9.28 -3.56
C ALA A 29 -9.20 -8.61 -2.90
N TYR A 30 -9.37 -7.31 -3.11
CA TYR A 30 -10.44 -6.52 -2.50
C TYR A 30 -11.19 -5.72 -3.58
N PRO A 31 -12.03 -6.40 -4.39
CA PRO A 31 -12.69 -5.72 -5.54
C PRO A 31 -13.58 -4.55 -5.14
N ASP A 32 -14.10 -4.54 -3.91
CA ASP A 32 -14.98 -3.48 -3.44
C ASP A 32 -14.22 -2.30 -2.84
N ALA A 33 -12.92 -2.42 -2.66
CA ALA A 33 -12.11 -1.34 -2.11
C ALA A 33 -11.74 -0.33 -3.18
N THR A 34 -11.57 0.93 -2.77
CA THR A 34 -10.98 1.95 -3.62
C THR A 34 -9.48 1.96 -3.38
N VAL A 35 -8.68 1.67 -4.40
CA VAL A 35 -7.22 1.67 -4.30
C VAL A 35 -6.67 2.86 -5.06
N THR A 36 -5.97 3.75 -4.36
CA THR A 36 -5.39 4.96 -4.93
C THR A 36 -3.86 4.92 -4.86
N LEU A 37 -3.23 5.57 -5.83
CA LEU A 37 -1.78 5.74 -5.90
C LEU A 37 -1.48 7.22 -5.69
N THR A 38 -0.70 7.55 -4.67
CA THR A 38 -0.37 8.93 -4.33
C THR A 38 1.13 9.17 -4.56
N PRO A 39 1.50 9.93 -5.60
CA PRO A 39 2.90 10.25 -5.86
C PRO A 39 3.45 11.15 -4.76
N THR A 40 4.62 10.81 -4.25
CA THR A 40 5.33 11.60 -3.24
C THR A 40 6.82 11.63 -3.56
N GLY A 41 7.62 12.09 -2.61
CA GLY A 41 9.08 12.11 -2.72
C GLY A 41 9.73 11.58 -1.45
N GLY A 42 11.05 11.79 -1.34
CA GLY A 42 11.79 11.45 -0.13
C GLY A 42 11.94 9.97 0.17
N GLY A 43 11.83 9.11 -0.84
CA GLY A 43 12.02 7.67 -0.67
C GLY A 43 10.85 6.96 -0.04
N ARG A 44 9.67 7.57 0.01
CA ARG A 44 8.50 7.01 0.68
C ARG A 44 7.92 5.82 -0.08
N PHE A 45 7.49 4.83 0.69
CA PHE A 45 6.61 3.76 0.23
C PHE A 45 5.76 3.36 1.42
N GLU A 46 4.50 3.80 1.40
CA GLU A 46 3.60 3.68 2.54
C GLU A 46 2.26 3.12 2.11
N LEU A 47 1.71 2.23 2.92
CA LEU A 47 0.42 1.62 2.69
C LEU A 47 -0.52 2.03 3.82
N SER A 48 -1.67 2.59 3.47
CA SER A 48 -2.67 3.03 4.44
C SER A 48 -4.03 2.43 4.10
N VAL A 49 -4.83 2.17 5.12
CA VAL A 49 -6.20 1.67 4.99
C VAL A 49 -7.11 2.55 5.83
N ASP A 50 -8.10 3.16 5.18
CA ASP A 50 -9.08 4.03 5.82
C ASP A 50 -8.42 5.10 6.71
N GLY A 51 -7.29 5.65 6.23
CA GLY A 51 -6.54 6.66 6.95
C GLY A 51 -5.55 6.15 7.97
N THR A 52 -5.46 4.83 8.19
CA THR A 52 -4.51 4.23 9.13
C THR A 52 -3.31 3.69 8.38
N LEU A 53 -2.13 4.17 8.75
CA LEU A 53 -0.87 3.67 8.16
C LEU A 53 -0.59 2.26 8.66
N VAL A 54 -0.46 1.30 7.74
CA VAL A 54 -0.19 -0.10 8.09
C VAL A 54 1.21 -0.56 7.70
N PHE A 55 1.86 0.15 6.78
CA PHE A 55 3.25 -0.14 6.41
C PHE A 55 3.96 1.15 6.03
N SER A 56 5.21 1.31 6.48
CA SER A 56 6.08 2.40 6.08
C SER A 56 7.49 1.87 5.88
N LYS A 57 8.00 1.99 4.65
CA LYS A 57 9.38 1.61 4.33
C LYS A 57 10.36 2.41 5.18
N GLU A 58 10.08 3.69 5.40
CA GLU A 58 10.95 4.57 6.17
C GLU A 58 11.04 4.09 7.63
N ALA A 59 9.89 3.75 8.23
CA ALA A 59 9.85 3.30 9.62
C ALA A 59 10.49 1.94 9.81
N LEU A 60 10.34 1.02 8.84
CA LEU A 60 10.83 -0.35 8.96
C LEU A 60 12.20 -0.55 8.32
N GLY A 61 12.65 0.38 7.50
CA GLY A 61 13.95 0.28 6.83
C GLY A 61 14.00 -0.74 5.71
N ARG A 62 12.84 -1.19 5.22
CA ARG A 62 12.76 -2.18 4.13
C ARG A 62 11.46 -2.06 3.35
N HIS A 63 11.44 -2.64 2.14
CA HIS A 63 10.22 -2.77 1.36
C HIS A 63 9.36 -3.95 1.84
N LEU A 64 8.09 -3.95 1.40
CA LEU A 64 7.20 -5.10 1.59
C LEU A 64 7.79 -6.34 0.91
N VAL A 65 7.65 -7.48 1.58
CA VAL A 65 7.97 -8.78 0.97
C VAL A 65 6.70 -9.35 0.33
N PRO A 66 6.83 -10.31 -0.62
CA PRO A 66 5.66 -10.90 -1.27
C PRO A 66 4.66 -11.45 -0.24
N GLY A 67 3.39 -11.08 -0.41
CA GLY A 67 2.31 -11.52 0.47
C GLY A 67 2.13 -10.71 1.73
N GLU A 68 3.08 -9.87 2.09
CA GLU A 68 3.02 -9.10 3.35
C GLU A 68 1.88 -8.10 3.35
N ALA A 69 1.65 -7.41 2.22
CA ALA A 69 0.57 -6.42 2.15
C ALA A 69 -0.79 -7.05 2.41
N LEU A 70 -1.05 -8.22 1.82
CA LEU A 70 -2.32 -8.93 2.02
C LEU A 70 -2.47 -9.36 3.47
N ALA A 71 -1.39 -9.84 4.10
CA ALA A 71 -1.42 -10.24 5.50
C ALA A 71 -1.72 -9.04 6.42
N LEU A 72 -1.09 -7.90 6.15
CA LEU A 72 -1.32 -6.68 6.92
C LEU A 72 -2.76 -6.18 6.78
N LEU A 73 -3.31 -6.20 5.56
CA LEU A 73 -4.68 -5.78 5.31
C LEU A 73 -5.68 -6.72 5.93
N THR A 74 -5.45 -8.02 5.85
CA THR A 74 -6.31 -9.00 6.49
C THR A 74 -6.41 -8.74 7.99
N ARG A 75 -5.27 -8.48 8.63
CA ARG A 75 -5.24 -8.16 10.06
C ARG A 75 -5.98 -6.86 10.36
N GLN A 76 -5.72 -5.82 9.56
CA GLN A 76 -6.32 -4.50 9.77
C GLN A 76 -7.84 -4.52 9.56
N LEU A 77 -8.31 -5.27 8.57
CA LEU A 77 -9.73 -5.29 8.22
C LEU A 77 -10.55 -6.31 9.00
N SER A 78 -9.89 -7.13 9.82
CA SER A 78 -10.57 -8.15 10.64
C SER A 78 -11.10 -7.62 11.97
N HIS A 79 -10.90 -6.35 12.25
CA HIS A 79 -11.35 -5.74 13.51
C HIS A 79 -12.79 -5.28 13.47
#